data_06920d487d7b95b005a3f359c38678fc
#
_entry.id   06920d487d7b95b005a3f359c38678fc
#
_cell.length_a   1.000
_cell.length_b   1.000
_cell.length_c   1.000
_cell.angle_alpha   90.00
_cell.angle_beta   90.00
_cell.angle_gamma   90.00
#
_symmetry.space_group_name_H-M   'P 1'
#
loop_
_entity.id
_entity.type
_entity.pdbx_description
1 polymer ?
#
loop_
_entity_poly.entity_id
_entity_poly.type
_entity_poly.pdbx_seq_one_letter_code
_entity_poly.pdbx_strand_id
1 'polypeptide(L)'
;ERAKLDEKLQDMAVPMNPAHVAHVCQQVFPEGTTLVADGGNTAVWAMFFHEMRVPNTLLSTFKFGMLGAGVAQATGAAVARPGKPVCCIIGDGAMGFHPQEIETAVRNGLQVIYLVLCDKQWGMVKMNQQFALKPIKTLIRKSLGPDETIKADLGEIRFDKLAESMGAHGERVADPRELRPALERA
;
A
#
# COMPACT_ATOMS: atom_id res chain seq x y z
N GLU A 1 13.98 0.79 -19.61
CA GLU A 1 13.19 -0.25 -18.89
C GLU A 1 11.88 0.31 -18.32
N ARG A 2 11.87 1.53 -17.77
CA ARG A 2 10.65 2.17 -17.25
C ARG A 2 9.56 2.27 -18.32
N ALA A 3 9.90 2.67 -19.53
CA ALA A 3 8.95 2.77 -20.66
C ALA A 3 8.23 1.45 -21.00
N LYS A 4 8.85 0.30 -20.75
CA LYS A 4 8.21 -1.02 -20.93
C LYS A 4 7.16 -1.34 -19.85
N LEU A 5 7.13 -0.55 -18.80
CA LEU A 5 6.19 -0.70 -17.68
C LEU A 5 5.06 0.33 -17.75
N ASP A 6 5.13 1.29 -18.68
CA ASP A 6 4.13 2.36 -18.81
C ASP A 6 2.72 1.81 -19.10
N GLU A 7 2.62 0.69 -19.81
CA GLU A 7 1.34 -0.01 -20.01
C GLU A 7 0.65 -0.39 -18.69
N LYS A 8 1.43 -0.72 -17.66
CA LYS A 8 0.89 -1.06 -16.34
C LYS A 8 0.33 0.13 -15.58
N LEU A 9 0.77 1.33 -15.92
CA LEU A 9 0.29 2.57 -15.29
C LEU A 9 -1.17 2.86 -15.65
N GLN A 10 -1.60 2.40 -16.83
CA GLN A 10 -2.95 2.56 -17.34
C GLN A 10 -3.75 1.25 -17.38
N ASP A 11 -3.26 0.22 -16.69
CA ASP A 11 -3.89 -1.09 -16.65
C ASP A 11 -5.20 -1.03 -15.85
N MET A 12 -6.30 -1.27 -16.56
CA MET A 12 -7.66 -1.26 -16.01
C MET A 12 -8.17 -2.67 -15.70
N ALA A 13 -7.27 -3.65 -15.59
CA ALA A 13 -7.63 -5.03 -15.24
C ALA A 13 -8.09 -5.15 -13.77
N VAL A 14 -8.88 -6.16 -13.51
CA VAL A 14 -9.29 -6.59 -12.17
C VAL A 14 -8.72 -8.01 -11.96
N PRO A 15 -7.94 -8.23 -10.90
CA PRO A 15 -7.57 -7.33 -9.80
C PRO A 15 -6.67 -6.17 -10.24
N MET A 16 -6.80 -5.04 -9.52
CA MET A 16 -6.14 -3.79 -9.85
C MET A 16 -4.61 -3.90 -9.80
N ASN A 17 -3.95 -3.39 -10.83
CA ASN A 17 -2.49 -3.38 -10.89
C ASN A 17 -1.92 -2.35 -9.88
N PRO A 18 -1.00 -2.71 -8.99
CA PRO A 18 -0.42 -1.77 -8.02
C PRO A 18 0.38 -0.63 -8.66
N ALA A 19 0.90 -0.80 -9.88
CA ALA A 19 1.53 0.29 -10.64
C ALA A 19 0.51 1.38 -11.00
N HIS A 20 -0.70 0.96 -11.43
CA HIS A 20 -1.81 1.88 -11.68
C HIS A 20 -2.19 2.65 -10.42
N VAL A 21 -2.27 1.99 -9.26
CA VAL A 21 -2.57 2.65 -7.99
C VAL A 21 -1.57 3.75 -7.69
N ALA A 22 -0.27 3.46 -7.75
CA ALA A 22 0.79 4.45 -7.50
C ALA A 22 0.74 5.61 -8.49
N HIS A 23 0.42 5.33 -9.76
CA HIS A 23 0.27 6.35 -10.79
C HIS A 23 -0.92 7.29 -10.55
N VAL A 24 -2.09 6.74 -10.19
CA VAL A 24 -3.27 7.56 -9.88
C VAL A 24 -3.04 8.42 -8.64
N CYS A 25 -2.40 7.89 -7.60
CA CYS A 25 -1.98 8.68 -6.43
C CYS A 25 -1.11 9.87 -6.83
N GLN A 26 -0.13 9.66 -7.72
CA GLN A 26 0.73 10.72 -8.23
C GLN A 26 -0.04 11.85 -8.95
N GLN A 27 -1.16 11.51 -9.60
CA GLN A 27 -1.99 12.47 -10.33
C GLN A 27 -2.98 13.21 -9.45
N VAL A 28 -3.50 12.56 -8.42
CA VAL A 28 -4.55 13.11 -7.55
C VAL A 28 -3.96 13.97 -6.44
N PHE A 29 -2.92 13.49 -5.79
CA PHE A 29 -2.37 14.21 -4.65
C PHE A 29 -1.49 15.40 -5.08
N PRO A 30 -1.61 16.56 -4.40
CA PRO A 30 -0.82 17.73 -4.71
C PRO A 30 0.67 17.49 -4.47
N GLU A 31 1.49 18.26 -5.20
CA GLU A 31 2.93 18.24 -5.00
C GLU A 31 3.30 18.59 -3.55
N GLY A 32 4.22 17.83 -2.98
CA GLY A 32 4.60 17.97 -1.58
C GLY A 32 3.77 17.15 -0.59
N THR A 33 2.80 16.36 -1.06
CA THR A 33 2.18 15.31 -0.25
C THR A 33 3.25 14.39 0.33
N THR A 34 3.16 14.09 1.62
CA THR A 34 4.07 13.10 2.23
C THR A 34 3.59 11.70 1.88
N LEU A 35 4.42 10.98 1.15
CA LEU A 35 4.21 9.55 0.89
C LEU A 35 4.87 8.74 1.99
N VAL A 36 4.11 7.83 2.59
CA VAL A 36 4.63 6.77 3.45
C VAL A 36 4.44 5.45 2.74
N ALA A 37 5.52 4.70 2.52
CA ALA A 37 5.48 3.42 1.84
C ALA A 37 5.83 2.29 2.80
N ASP A 38 4.90 1.35 3.03
CA ASP A 38 5.07 0.22 3.93
C ASP A 38 4.56 -1.09 3.32
N GLY A 39 5.08 -2.18 3.83
CA GLY A 39 4.86 -3.51 3.29
C GLY A 39 6.00 -3.94 2.37
N GLY A 40 5.98 -5.20 1.95
CA GLY A 40 6.99 -5.76 1.06
C GLY A 40 6.81 -5.28 -0.39
N ASN A 41 6.05 -6.05 -1.17
CA ASN A 41 5.80 -5.74 -2.58
C ASN A 41 5.11 -4.38 -2.76
N THR A 42 4.17 -4.02 -1.88
CA THR A 42 3.46 -2.75 -1.93
C THR A 42 4.40 -1.55 -1.87
N ALA A 43 5.36 -1.55 -0.93
CA ALA A 43 6.33 -0.47 -0.82
C ALA A 43 7.24 -0.39 -2.05
N VAL A 44 7.63 -1.53 -2.63
CA VAL A 44 8.41 -1.57 -3.88
C VAL A 44 7.63 -0.91 -5.01
N TRP A 45 6.36 -1.29 -5.21
CA TRP A 45 5.52 -0.70 -6.25
C TRP A 45 5.32 0.80 -6.05
N ALA A 46 5.01 1.23 -4.82
CA ALA A 46 4.83 2.65 -4.50
C ALA A 46 6.11 3.46 -4.79
N MET A 47 7.27 3.01 -4.31
CA MET A 47 8.53 3.74 -4.49
C MET A 47 9.04 3.71 -5.94
N PHE A 48 8.73 2.66 -6.71
CA PHE A 48 9.18 2.54 -8.08
C PHE A 48 8.38 3.45 -9.04
N PHE A 49 7.08 3.60 -8.83
CA PHE A 49 6.20 4.32 -9.75
C PHE A 49 5.81 5.73 -9.28
N HIS A 50 6.02 6.07 -8.01
CA HIS A 50 5.77 7.42 -7.52
C HIS A 50 7.02 8.29 -7.63
N GLU A 51 6.90 9.44 -8.28
CA GLU A 51 8.00 10.41 -8.43
C GLU A 51 8.04 11.40 -7.28
N MET A 52 9.14 11.41 -6.54
CA MET A 52 9.35 12.38 -5.47
C MET A 52 9.93 13.66 -6.05
N ARG A 53 9.12 14.72 -6.11
CA ARG A 53 9.51 16.03 -6.67
C ARG A 53 9.93 17.04 -5.60
N VAL A 54 9.52 16.81 -4.36
CA VAL A 54 9.86 17.66 -3.22
C VAL A 54 10.74 16.87 -2.24
N PRO A 55 11.88 17.41 -1.80
CA PRO A 55 12.73 16.74 -0.81
C PRO A 55 12.01 16.45 0.50
N ASN A 56 12.39 15.37 1.17
CA ASN A 56 11.88 14.95 2.48
C ASN A 56 10.36 14.70 2.53
N THR A 57 9.78 14.24 1.41
CA THR A 57 8.36 13.86 1.32
C THR A 57 8.15 12.35 1.19
N LEU A 58 9.19 11.55 1.32
CA LEU A 58 9.10 10.08 1.36
C LEU A 58 9.58 9.55 2.71
N LEU A 59 8.75 8.74 3.36
CA LEU A 59 9.08 7.96 4.54
C LEU A 59 8.93 6.47 4.23
N SER A 60 9.87 5.67 4.68
CA SER A 60 9.79 4.21 4.55
C SER A 60 10.73 3.55 5.53
N THR A 61 10.32 2.39 6.06
CA THR A 61 11.18 1.51 6.86
C THR A 61 11.90 0.47 6.01
N PHE A 62 11.94 0.64 4.71
CA PHE A 62 12.46 -0.34 3.75
C PHE A 62 13.89 -0.81 4.09
N LYS A 63 14.70 0.07 4.66
CA LYS A 63 16.08 -0.23 5.07
C LYS A 63 16.17 -1.33 6.15
N PHE A 64 15.18 -1.38 7.06
CA PHE A 64 15.07 -2.35 8.13
C PHE A 64 14.00 -3.43 7.85
N GLY A 65 13.05 -3.14 6.97
CA GLY A 65 11.97 -4.04 6.59
C GLY A 65 10.91 -4.25 7.68
N MET A 66 10.73 -3.28 8.56
CA MET A 66 9.74 -3.37 9.64
C MET A 66 8.35 -3.08 9.12
N LEU A 67 7.50 -4.13 9.04
CA LEU A 67 6.12 -4.02 8.61
C LEU A 67 5.25 -3.35 9.68
N GLY A 68 4.28 -2.54 9.26
CA GLY A 68 3.32 -1.86 10.12
C GLY A 68 3.80 -0.52 10.67
N ALA A 69 5.09 -0.20 10.59
CA ALA A 69 5.62 1.08 11.05
C ALA A 69 5.08 2.27 10.24
N GLY A 70 4.66 2.03 9.00
CA GLY A 70 4.09 3.05 8.13
C GLY A 70 2.84 3.71 8.70
N VAL A 71 2.04 2.98 9.48
CA VAL A 71 0.84 3.54 10.11
C VAL A 71 1.21 4.64 11.10
N ALA A 72 2.13 4.35 12.03
CA ALA A 72 2.61 5.33 13.00
C ALA A 72 3.45 6.46 12.35
N GLN A 73 4.25 6.13 11.31
CA GLN A 73 5.00 7.13 10.56
C GLN A 73 4.08 8.13 9.86
N ALA A 74 2.96 7.67 9.30
CA ALA A 74 1.98 8.55 8.65
C ALA A 74 1.32 9.49 9.66
N THR A 75 0.92 8.96 10.83
CA THR A 75 0.41 9.76 11.93
C THR A 75 1.44 10.79 12.40
N GLY A 76 2.70 10.38 12.60
CA GLY A 76 3.79 11.28 12.97
C GLY A 76 4.10 12.35 11.91
N ALA A 77 4.02 11.99 10.63
CA ALA A 77 4.18 12.92 9.52
C ALA A 77 3.07 13.99 9.50
N ALA A 78 1.83 13.61 9.77
CA ALA A 78 0.71 14.54 9.85
C ALA A 78 0.87 15.54 11.02
N VAL A 79 1.39 15.09 12.15
CA VAL A 79 1.74 15.96 13.29
C VAL A 79 2.87 16.91 12.91
N ALA A 80 3.93 16.42 12.27
CA ALA A 80 5.12 17.19 11.92
C ALA A 80 4.89 18.20 10.78
N ARG A 81 3.86 17.98 9.95
CA ARG A 81 3.57 18.81 8.77
C ARG A 81 2.08 19.22 8.72
N PRO A 82 1.61 20.01 9.68
CA PRO A 82 0.20 20.39 9.76
C PRO A 82 -0.28 21.07 8.47
N GLY A 83 -1.47 20.69 8.01
CA GLY A 83 -2.08 21.20 6.78
C GLY A 83 -1.45 20.71 5.47
N LYS A 84 -0.55 19.72 5.54
CA LYS A 84 -0.01 19.02 4.36
C LYS A 84 -0.60 17.62 4.27
N PRO A 85 -1.02 17.18 3.07
CA PRO A 85 -1.55 15.84 2.91
C PRO A 85 -0.50 14.76 3.23
N VAL A 86 -0.96 13.68 3.85
CA VAL A 86 -0.16 12.48 4.11
C VAL A 86 -0.90 11.26 3.55
N CYS A 87 -0.24 10.53 2.68
CA CYS A 87 -0.75 9.29 2.11
C CYS A 87 0.17 8.13 2.48
N CYS A 88 -0.37 7.12 3.15
CA CYS A 88 0.32 5.87 3.45
C CYS A 88 -0.15 4.79 2.48
N ILE A 89 0.70 4.39 1.55
CA ILE A 89 0.45 3.22 0.69
C ILE A 89 1.03 2.00 1.40
N ILE A 90 0.17 1.10 1.81
CA ILE A 90 0.51 -0.01 2.72
C ILE A 90 -0.15 -1.31 2.28
N GLY A 91 0.55 -2.44 2.42
CA GLY A 91 -0.03 -3.76 2.19
C GLY A 91 -0.94 -4.20 3.35
N ASP A 92 -1.89 -5.09 3.06
CA ASP A 92 -2.83 -5.64 4.05
C ASP A 92 -2.13 -6.35 5.21
N GLY A 93 -1.08 -7.13 4.93
CA GLY A 93 -0.27 -7.75 5.96
C GLY A 93 0.40 -6.71 6.87
N ALA A 94 0.98 -5.66 6.31
CA ALA A 94 1.61 -4.60 7.09
C ALA A 94 0.59 -3.78 7.88
N MET A 95 -0.56 -3.45 7.30
CA MET A 95 -1.65 -2.75 7.99
C MET A 95 -2.17 -3.52 9.19
N GLY A 96 -2.18 -4.86 9.11
CA GLY A 96 -2.62 -5.74 10.19
C GLY A 96 -1.78 -5.69 11.47
N PHE A 97 -0.58 -5.06 11.46
CA PHE A 97 0.24 -4.95 12.68
C PHE A 97 -0.24 -3.86 13.63
N HIS A 98 -0.63 -2.69 13.10
CA HIS A 98 -0.96 -1.52 13.94
C HIS A 98 -2.20 -0.75 13.45
N PRO A 99 -3.31 -1.43 13.07
CA PRO A 99 -4.49 -0.75 12.56
C PRO A 99 -5.14 0.17 13.61
N GLN A 100 -4.94 -0.10 14.89
CA GLN A 100 -5.47 0.70 16.00
C GLN A 100 -4.97 2.16 16.00
N GLU A 101 -3.85 2.46 15.33
CA GLU A 101 -3.33 3.83 15.22
C GLU A 101 -4.19 4.72 14.30
N ILE A 102 -5.17 4.14 13.58
CA ILE A 102 -6.22 4.91 12.88
C ILE A 102 -7.01 5.71 13.91
N GLU A 103 -7.37 5.10 15.06
CA GLU A 103 -8.06 5.80 16.15
C GLU A 103 -7.21 6.94 16.70
N THR A 104 -5.90 6.74 16.83
CA THR A 104 -4.98 7.79 17.27
C THR A 104 -5.01 8.99 16.32
N ALA A 105 -5.04 8.75 15.00
CA ALA A 105 -5.15 9.82 14.02
C ALA A 105 -6.52 10.55 14.12
N VAL A 106 -7.61 9.79 14.22
CA VAL A 106 -8.98 10.34 14.35
C VAL A 106 -9.12 11.20 15.60
N ARG A 107 -8.74 10.66 16.76
CA ARG A 107 -8.84 11.35 18.05
C ARG A 107 -8.04 12.66 18.12
N ASN A 108 -6.96 12.75 17.35
CA ASN A 108 -6.14 13.95 17.28
C ASN A 108 -6.48 14.86 16.07
N GLY A 109 -7.54 14.55 15.31
CA GLY A 109 -7.96 15.36 14.16
C GLY A 109 -6.92 15.41 13.03
N LEU A 110 -6.11 14.37 12.88
CA LEU A 110 -5.06 14.27 11.88
C LEU A 110 -5.61 13.74 10.55
N GLN A 111 -5.31 14.43 9.47
CA GLN A 111 -5.69 13.98 8.12
C GLN A 111 -4.62 13.06 7.56
N VAL A 112 -4.91 11.77 7.52
CA VAL A 112 -4.07 10.73 6.96
C VAL A 112 -4.90 9.83 6.07
N ILE A 113 -4.45 9.60 4.85
CA ILE A 113 -5.04 8.64 3.93
C ILE A 113 -4.25 7.34 4.01
N TYR A 114 -4.88 6.28 4.49
CA TYR A 114 -4.32 4.92 4.48
C TYR A 114 -4.86 4.16 3.27
N LEU A 115 -4.05 4.03 2.24
CA LEU A 115 -4.38 3.27 1.04
C LEU A 115 -3.87 1.83 1.17
N VAL A 116 -4.77 0.92 1.56
CA VAL A 116 -4.42 -0.48 1.85
C VAL A 116 -4.58 -1.34 0.58
N LEU A 117 -3.48 -1.87 0.07
CA LEU A 117 -3.48 -2.82 -1.03
C LEU A 117 -3.69 -4.24 -0.50
N CYS A 118 -4.88 -4.80 -0.79
CA CYS A 118 -5.31 -6.09 -0.27
C CYS A 118 -5.12 -7.19 -1.33
N ASP A 119 -4.02 -7.91 -1.28
CA ASP A 119 -3.77 -9.10 -2.09
C ASP A 119 -3.96 -10.43 -1.31
N LYS A 120 -4.33 -10.33 -0.03
CA LYS A 120 -4.59 -11.44 0.90
C LYS A 120 -3.40 -12.37 1.08
N GLN A 121 -2.20 -11.81 1.12
CA GLN A 121 -0.99 -12.60 1.29
C GLN A 121 0.18 -11.80 1.85
N TRP A 122 1.08 -12.52 2.50
CA TRP A 122 2.43 -12.05 2.77
C TRP A 122 3.26 -12.10 1.48
N GLY A 123 2.97 -11.21 0.54
CA GLY A 123 3.41 -11.33 -0.85
C GLY A 123 4.92 -11.51 -1.03
N MET A 124 5.76 -10.71 -0.33
CA MET A 124 7.21 -10.84 -0.42
C MET A 124 7.72 -12.11 0.29
N VAL A 125 7.11 -12.50 1.40
CA VAL A 125 7.41 -13.77 2.09
C VAL A 125 7.09 -14.95 1.19
N LYS A 126 5.90 -14.94 0.58
CA LYS A 126 5.46 -15.97 -0.37
C LYS A 126 6.42 -16.08 -1.55
N MET A 127 6.80 -14.96 -2.14
CA MET A 127 7.77 -14.92 -3.23
C MET A 127 9.12 -15.52 -2.82
N ASN A 128 9.65 -15.16 -1.65
CA ASN A 128 10.89 -15.70 -1.15
C ASN A 128 10.81 -17.20 -0.87
N GLN A 129 9.72 -17.68 -0.30
CA GLN A 129 9.48 -19.11 -0.12
C GLN A 129 9.42 -19.86 -1.46
N GLN A 130 8.76 -19.29 -2.46
CA GLN A 130 8.66 -19.88 -3.79
C GLN A 130 10.05 -20.06 -4.42
N PHE A 131 10.89 -19.02 -4.37
CA PHE A 131 12.24 -19.11 -4.89
C PHE A 131 13.14 -20.06 -4.07
N ALA A 132 13.03 -20.03 -2.76
CA ALA A 132 13.87 -20.87 -1.88
C ALA A 132 13.47 -22.36 -1.94
N LEU A 133 12.16 -22.67 -1.90
CA LEU A 133 11.68 -24.04 -1.80
C LEU A 133 11.50 -24.71 -3.16
N LYS A 134 11.07 -23.97 -4.18
CA LYS A 134 10.70 -24.51 -5.50
C LYS A 134 11.21 -23.62 -6.65
N PRO A 135 12.53 -23.38 -6.75
CA PRO A 135 13.08 -22.42 -7.71
C PRO A 135 12.73 -22.76 -9.16
N ILE A 136 12.82 -24.01 -9.55
CA ILE A 136 12.56 -24.46 -10.93
C ILE A 136 11.07 -24.28 -11.27
N LYS A 137 10.16 -24.69 -10.38
CA LYS A 137 8.71 -24.50 -10.59
C LYS A 137 8.34 -23.03 -10.66
N THR A 138 8.93 -22.20 -9.82
CA THR A 138 8.70 -20.75 -9.80
C THR A 138 9.14 -20.10 -11.12
N LEU A 139 10.28 -20.49 -11.66
CA LEU A 139 10.77 -19.98 -12.94
C LEU A 139 9.85 -20.35 -14.12
N ILE A 140 9.31 -21.60 -14.12
CA ILE A 140 8.46 -22.09 -15.20
C ILE A 140 7.03 -21.55 -15.09
N ARG A 141 6.43 -21.61 -13.91
CA ARG A 141 5.00 -21.31 -13.69
C ARG A 141 4.72 -19.85 -13.27
N LYS A 142 5.74 -19.11 -12.88
CA LYS A 142 5.69 -17.71 -12.36
C LYS A 142 4.81 -17.50 -11.13
N SER A 143 4.00 -18.48 -10.75
CA SER A 143 3.22 -18.45 -9.51
C SER A 143 2.97 -19.89 -9.05
N LEU A 144 2.94 -20.07 -7.73
CA LEU A 144 2.64 -21.35 -7.08
C LEU A 144 1.34 -21.24 -6.30
N GLY A 145 0.65 -22.38 -6.12
CA GLY A 145 -0.57 -22.42 -5.33
C GLY A 145 -0.31 -22.26 -3.82
N PRO A 146 -1.37 -22.05 -3.03
CA PRO A 146 -1.26 -21.84 -1.58
C PRO A 146 -0.63 -23.04 -0.85
N ASP A 147 -0.88 -24.26 -1.31
CA ASP A 147 -0.31 -25.48 -0.72
C ASP A 147 1.19 -25.66 -0.96
N GLU A 148 1.76 -24.81 -1.80
CA GLU A 148 3.19 -24.87 -2.15
C GLU A 148 4.04 -23.88 -1.34
N THR A 149 3.42 -23.09 -0.47
CA THR A 149 4.05 -22.15 0.46
C THR A 149 3.57 -22.38 1.89
N ILE A 150 4.32 -21.88 2.87
CA ILE A 150 4.06 -22.10 4.29
C ILE A 150 3.36 -20.88 4.86
N LYS A 151 2.06 -20.99 5.12
CA LYS A 151 1.25 -19.97 5.82
C LYS A 151 1.45 -18.54 5.29
N ALA A 152 1.60 -18.39 3.98
CA ALA A 152 1.81 -17.09 3.35
C ALA A 152 0.52 -16.45 2.82
N ASP A 153 -0.59 -17.15 2.87
CA ASP A 153 -1.90 -16.62 2.51
C ASP A 153 -2.63 -16.09 3.74
N LEU A 154 -3.30 -14.96 3.58
CA LEU A 154 -4.08 -14.28 4.61
C LEU A 154 -5.58 -14.41 4.33
N GLY A 155 -6.38 -14.30 5.40
CA GLY A 155 -7.82 -14.12 5.28
C GLY A 155 -8.19 -12.72 4.77
N GLU A 156 -9.41 -12.57 4.28
CA GLU A 156 -9.93 -11.25 3.90
C GLU A 156 -10.26 -10.41 5.13
N ILE A 157 -9.61 -9.26 5.27
CA ILE A 157 -9.89 -8.27 6.30
C ILE A 157 -10.60 -7.08 5.65
N ARG A 158 -11.73 -6.68 6.21
CA ARG A 158 -12.49 -5.49 5.79
C ARG A 158 -11.90 -4.26 6.47
N PHE A 159 -10.78 -3.75 5.95
CA PHE A 159 -10.11 -2.55 6.51
C PHE A 159 -10.99 -1.30 6.43
N ASP A 160 -11.89 -1.20 5.45
CA ASP A 160 -12.91 -0.17 5.37
C ASP A 160 -13.81 -0.18 6.61
N LYS A 161 -14.34 -1.34 7.01
CA LYS A 161 -15.18 -1.48 8.21
C LYS A 161 -14.40 -1.32 9.50
N LEU A 162 -13.15 -1.75 9.51
CA LEU A 162 -12.25 -1.53 10.64
C LEU A 162 -11.99 -0.03 10.85
N ALA A 163 -11.73 0.73 9.80
CA ALA A 163 -11.57 2.18 9.85
C ALA A 163 -12.85 2.88 10.35
N GLU A 164 -14.01 2.50 9.82
CA GLU A 164 -15.31 3.02 10.28
C GLU A 164 -15.53 2.78 11.79
N SER A 165 -15.15 1.60 12.29
CA SER A 165 -15.30 1.27 13.73
C SER A 165 -14.42 2.14 14.64
N MET A 166 -13.37 2.76 14.10
CA MET A 166 -12.47 3.69 14.76
C MET A 166 -12.81 5.16 14.50
N GLY A 167 -13.94 5.44 13.82
CA GLY A 167 -14.41 6.79 13.55
C GLY A 167 -13.82 7.44 12.30
N ALA A 168 -13.06 6.71 11.50
CA ALA A 168 -12.56 7.17 10.22
C ALA A 168 -13.55 6.89 9.07
N HIS A 169 -13.36 7.55 7.93
CA HIS A 169 -14.02 7.14 6.69
C HIS A 169 -13.37 5.86 6.16
N GLY A 170 -14.18 4.90 5.74
CA GLY A 170 -13.73 3.65 5.13
C GLY A 170 -14.38 3.39 3.78
N GLU A 171 -13.58 3.19 2.75
CA GLU A 171 -14.07 2.90 1.41
C GLU A 171 -13.32 1.72 0.78
N ARG A 172 -14.05 0.81 0.11
CA ARG A 172 -13.48 -0.31 -0.62
C ARG A 172 -13.60 -0.09 -2.11
N VAL A 173 -12.47 -0.08 -2.80
CA VAL A 173 -12.38 0.09 -4.24
C VAL A 173 -11.86 -1.19 -4.89
N ALA A 174 -12.63 -1.77 -5.81
CA ALA A 174 -12.23 -2.97 -6.56
C ALA A 174 -12.06 -2.69 -8.06
N ASP A 175 -12.77 -1.71 -8.59
CA ASP A 175 -12.69 -1.30 -9.99
C ASP A 175 -11.68 -0.16 -10.15
N PRO A 176 -10.68 -0.28 -11.04
CA PRO A 176 -9.71 0.79 -11.29
C PRO A 176 -10.34 2.14 -11.65
N ARG A 177 -11.52 2.14 -12.29
CA ARG A 177 -12.25 3.36 -12.67
C ARG A 177 -12.74 4.17 -11.48
N GLU A 178 -12.99 3.50 -10.34
CA GLU A 178 -13.46 4.14 -9.10
C GLU A 178 -12.32 4.64 -8.23
N LEU A 179 -11.06 4.29 -8.53
CA LEU A 179 -9.91 4.65 -7.69
C LEU A 179 -9.71 6.16 -7.61
N ARG A 180 -9.70 6.85 -8.76
CA ARG A 180 -9.53 8.31 -8.78
C ARG A 180 -10.65 9.02 -8.02
N PRO A 181 -11.96 8.76 -8.28
CA PRO A 181 -13.04 9.36 -7.52
C PRO A 181 -12.95 9.10 -6.00
N ALA A 182 -12.52 7.90 -5.60
CA ALA A 182 -12.34 7.57 -4.18
C ALA A 182 -11.22 8.40 -3.54
N LEU A 183 -10.07 8.54 -4.21
CA LEU A 183 -8.95 9.35 -3.71
C LEU A 183 -9.25 10.85 -3.68
N GLU A 184 -10.10 11.35 -4.58
CA GLU A 184 -10.55 12.74 -4.60
C GLU A 184 -11.55 13.06 -3.49
N ARG A 185 -12.22 12.04 -2.93
CA ARG A 185 -13.09 12.19 -1.75
C ARG A 185 -12.35 12.11 -0.42
N ALA A 186 -11.18 11.49 -0.41
CA ALA A 186 -10.38 11.25 0.79
C ALA A 186 -9.53 12.46 1.15
#